data_e1c3f3e2c71250e32d7cd48235bef73f
#
_entry.id   e1c3f3e2c71250e32d7cd48235bef73f
#
_cell.length_a   1.000
_cell.length_b   1.000
_cell.length_c   1.000
_cell.angle_alpha   90.00
_cell.angle_beta   90.00
_cell.angle_gamma   90.00
#
_symmetry.space_group_name_H-M   'P 1'
#
loop_
_entity.id
_entity.type
_entity.pdbx_description
1 polymer ?
#
loop_
_entity_poly.entity_id
_entity_poly.type
_entity_poly.pdbx_seq_one_letter_code
_entity_poly.pdbx_strand_id
1 'polypeptide(L)'
;MEKFAVLLVDDVHENIYSLKLMIEDSFDVNIFSALSAQEGIKILMKENIDLILTDVQMPEIDGFEFVEYLKNIDRTKNIPVIFITGIYDKDEYQTKGYNLGAVEYITKPIHDVLLTSKLKVYIDSFEKRKLDENHLASKDKILMHQSKMATMGEMIGVIAHQLKQ
;
A
#
# COMPACT_ATOMS: atom_id res chain seq x y z
N MET A 1 11.07 12.61 3.01
CA MET A 1 10.34 11.53 3.69
C MET A 1 9.36 10.89 2.74
N GLU A 2 9.39 9.58 2.68
CA GLU A 2 8.52 8.84 1.78
C GLU A 2 7.06 8.91 2.24
N LYS A 3 6.15 9.28 1.33
CA LYS A 3 4.72 9.35 1.62
C LYS A 3 4.02 8.08 1.18
N PHE A 4 2.94 7.76 1.88
CA PHE A 4 2.03 6.71 1.46
C PHE A 4 1.51 7.00 0.05
N ALA A 5 1.54 6.01 -0.83
CA ALA A 5 1.14 6.16 -2.21
C ALA A 5 -0.06 5.30 -2.55
N VAL A 6 -1.08 5.92 -3.15
CA VAL A 6 -2.33 5.27 -3.54
C VAL A 6 -2.48 5.32 -5.06
N LEU A 7 -2.85 4.20 -5.66
CA LEU A 7 -3.22 4.14 -7.07
C LEU A 7 -4.73 4.00 -7.19
N LEU A 8 -5.34 4.92 -7.94
CA LEU A 8 -6.77 4.90 -8.25
C LEU A 8 -6.94 4.42 -9.69
N VAL A 9 -7.75 3.39 -9.89
CA VAL A 9 -8.02 2.83 -11.22
C VAL A 9 -9.53 2.83 -11.47
N ASP A 10 -9.97 3.59 -12.47
CA ASP A 10 -11.37 3.67 -12.87
C ASP A 10 -11.40 4.24 -14.28
N ASP A 11 -12.23 3.69 -15.16
CA ASP A 11 -12.34 4.17 -16.55
C ASP A 11 -13.11 5.49 -16.68
N VAL A 12 -13.78 5.91 -15.60
CA VAL A 12 -14.53 7.19 -15.57
C VAL A 12 -13.72 8.24 -14.85
N HIS A 13 -13.30 9.26 -15.57
CA HIS A 13 -12.44 10.34 -15.06
C HIS A 13 -13.04 11.04 -13.84
N GLU A 14 -14.34 11.28 -13.86
CA GLU A 14 -15.07 11.96 -12.78
C GLU A 14 -15.01 11.18 -11.47
N ASN A 15 -15.03 9.85 -11.55
CA ASN A 15 -14.94 9.00 -10.38
C ASN A 15 -13.56 9.12 -9.74
N ILE A 16 -12.51 9.15 -10.54
CA ILE A 16 -11.13 9.36 -10.06
C ILE A 16 -11.01 10.72 -9.41
N TYR A 17 -11.54 11.76 -10.04
CA TYR A 17 -11.48 13.12 -9.51
C TYR A 17 -12.16 13.23 -8.15
N SER A 18 -13.35 12.64 -8.01
CA SER A 18 -14.09 12.63 -6.74
C SER A 18 -13.33 11.91 -5.63
N LEU A 19 -12.78 10.73 -5.93
CA LEU A 19 -11.97 9.97 -4.97
C LEU A 19 -10.73 10.75 -4.55
N LYS A 20 -10.06 11.35 -5.50
CA LYS A 20 -8.85 12.13 -5.24
C LYS A 20 -9.14 13.28 -4.30
N LEU A 21 -10.23 14.01 -4.51
CA LEU A 21 -10.63 15.12 -3.64
C LEU A 21 -10.91 14.62 -2.22
N MET A 22 -11.64 13.53 -2.08
CA MET A 22 -11.94 12.94 -0.77
C MET A 22 -10.69 12.57 0.00
N ILE A 23 -9.73 11.96 -0.69
CA ILE A 23 -8.49 11.50 -0.07
C ILE A 23 -7.60 12.69 0.31
N GLU A 24 -7.43 13.64 -0.60
CA GLU A 24 -6.59 14.82 -0.38
C GLU A 24 -7.12 15.71 0.74
N ASP A 25 -8.44 15.73 0.94
CA ASP A 25 -9.06 16.51 2.01
C ASP A 25 -8.70 15.97 3.41
N SER A 26 -8.39 14.72 3.51
CA SER A 26 -8.14 14.05 4.80
C SER A 26 -6.69 13.61 5.03
N PHE A 27 -5.92 13.40 3.97
CA PHE A 27 -4.58 12.79 4.10
C PHE A 27 -3.55 13.46 3.20
N ASP A 28 -2.32 13.52 3.68
CA ASP A 28 -1.16 13.95 2.89
C ASP A 28 -0.47 12.71 2.31
N VAL A 29 -0.93 12.31 1.14
CA VAL A 29 -0.46 11.10 0.45
C VAL A 29 -0.18 11.40 -1.03
N ASN A 30 0.60 10.56 -1.67
CA ASN A 30 0.81 10.63 -3.11
C ASN A 30 -0.31 9.85 -3.80
N ILE A 31 -0.98 10.48 -4.76
CA ILE A 31 -2.07 9.86 -5.50
C ILE A 31 -1.69 9.72 -6.96
N PHE A 32 -1.74 8.49 -7.45
CA PHE A 32 -1.58 8.15 -8.86
C PHE A 32 -2.92 7.69 -9.39
N SER A 33 -3.19 7.96 -10.65
CA SER A 33 -4.46 7.57 -11.25
C SER A 33 -4.25 6.95 -12.62
N ALA A 34 -5.12 6.00 -12.95
CA ALA A 34 -5.12 5.30 -14.23
C ALA A 34 -6.56 5.13 -14.71
N LEU A 35 -6.78 5.28 -16.00
CA LEU A 35 -8.09 5.13 -16.61
C LEU A 35 -8.34 3.71 -17.14
N SER A 36 -7.39 2.82 -16.95
CA SER A 36 -7.49 1.42 -17.36
C SER A 36 -6.54 0.55 -16.54
N ALA A 37 -6.77 -0.75 -16.57
CA ALA A 37 -5.85 -1.70 -15.95
C ALA A 37 -4.46 -1.61 -16.56
N GLN A 38 -4.35 -1.44 -17.87
CA GLN A 38 -3.08 -1.34 -18.57
C GLN A 38 -2.27 -0.13 -18.11
N GLU A 39 -2.91 1.02 -17.95
CA GLU A 39 -2.25 2.21 -17.39
C GLU A 39 -1.81 1.98 -15.95
N GLY A 40 -2.66 1.32 -15.16
CA GLY A 40 -2.35 0.98 -13.77
C GLY A 40 -1.11 0.10 -13.66
N ILE A 41 -0.99 -0.90 -14.53
CA ILE A 41 0.19 -1.78 -14.56
C ILE A 41 1.45 -0.99 -14.88
N LYS A 42 1.40 -0.06 -15.81
CA LYS A 42 2.55 0.78 -16.16
C LYS A 42 3.01 1.60 -14.96
N ILE A 43 2.08 2.17 -14.21
CA ILE A 43 2.39 2.94 -13.01
C ILE A 43 3.03 2.03 -11.96
N LEU A 44 2.47 0.84 -11.75
CA LEU A 44 2.98 -0.11 -10.76
C LEU A 44 4.39 -0.61 -11.07
N MET A 45 4.78 -0.63 -12.33
CA MET A 45 6.14 -1.01 -12.72
C MET A 45 7.17 0.09 -12.47
N LYS A 46 6.73 1.35 -12.34
CA LYS A 46 7.61 2.51 -12.16
C LYS A 46 7.60 3.06 -10.74
N GLU A 47 6.44 3.04 -10.09
CA GLU A 47 6.24 3.69 -8.80
C GLU A 47 5.98 2.67 -7.71
N ASN A 48 6.37 3.00 -6.50
CA ASN A 48 6.08 2.19 -5.33
C ASN A 48 4.70 2.58 -4.80
N ILE A 49 3.75 1.68 -4.94
CA ILE A 49 2.35 1.89 -4.54
C ILE A 49 2.06 1.06 -3.29
N ASP A 50 1.40 1.67 -2.32
CA ASP A 50 1.10 1.04 -1.03
C ASP A 50 -0.34 0.54 -0.93
N LEU A 51 -1.23 1.04 -1.75
CA LEU A 51 -2.64 0.64 -1.77
C LEU A 51 -3.23 0.91 -3.15
N ILE A 52 -4.06 -0.01 -3.62
CA ILE A 52 -4.78 0.13 -4.88
C ILE A 52 -6.27 0.22 -4.60
N LEU A 53 -6.91 1.25 -5.14
CA LEU A 53 -8.38 1.37 -5.18
C LEU A 53 -8.77 1.21 -6.64
N THR A 54 -9.50 0.14 -6.96
CA THR A 54 -9.87 -0.15 -8.35
C THR A 54 -11.36 -0.40 -8.50
N ASP A 55 -11.94 0.16 -9.55
CA ASP A 55 -13.28 -0.23 -9.97
C ASP A 55 -13.27 -1.68 -10.45
N VAL A 56 -14.39 -2.37 -10.31
CA VAL A 56 -14.56 -3.73 -10.80
C VAL A 56 -14.91 -3.72 -12.28
N GLN A 57 -15.86 -2.88 -12.68
CA GLN A 57 -16.36 -2.86 -14.06
C GLN A 57 -15.60 -1.85 -14.91
N MET A 58 -14.70 -2.35 -15.73
CA MET A 58 -13.92 -1.56 -16.67
C MET A 58 -13.88 -2.27 -18.03
N PRO A 59 -13.81 -1.52 -19.15
CA PRO A 59 -13.70 -2.11 -20.47
C PRO A 59 -12.41 -2.92 -20.65
N GLU A 60 -12.46 -3.94 -21.46
CA GLU A 60 -11.34 -4.81 -21.83
C GLU A 60 -10.84 -5.68 -20.69
N ILE A 61 -10.22 -5.10 -19.67
CA ILE A 61 -9.73 -5.81 -18.49
C ILE A 61 -10.47 -5.24 -17.27
N ASP A 62 -11.26 -6.07 -16.61
CA ASP A 62 -11.99 -5.65 -15.41
C ASP A 62 -11.08 -5.62 -14.17
N GLY A 63 -11.63 -5.16 -13.05
CA GLY A 63 -10.86 -5.05 -11.81
C GLY A 63 -10.38 -6.40 -11.27
N PHE A 64 -11.15 -7.47 -11.46
CA PHE A 64 -10.75 -8.80 -10.99
C PHE A 64 -9.60 -9.35 -11.83
N GLU A 65 -9.69 -9.22 -13.14
CA GLU A 65 -8.61 -9.64 -14.07
C GLU A 65 -7.33 -8.86 -13.79
N PHE A 66 -7.47 -7.57 -13.53
CA PHE A 66 -6.35 -6.70 -13.16
C PHE A 66 -5.64 -7.22 -11.90
N VAL A 67 -6.39 -7.48 -10.83
CA VAL A 67 -5.83 -7.96 -9.56
C VAL A 67 -5.25 -9.38 -9.74
N GLU A 68 -5.90 -10.25 -10.47
CA GLU A 68 -5.37 -11.58 -10.76
C GLU A 68 -4.00 -11.50 -11.42
N TYR A 69 -3.84 -10.62 -12.39
CA TYR A 69 -2.55 -10.35 -13.02
C TYR A 69 -1.51 -9.88 -12.01
N LEU A 70 -1.87 -8.93 -11.16
CA LEU A 70 -0.95 -8.37 -10.16
C LEU A 70 -0.49 -9.41 -9.13
N LYS A 71 -1.34 -10.36 -8.78
CA LYS A 71 -1.02 -11.40 -7.79
C LYS A 71 0.01 -12.40 -8.32
N ASN A 72 0.25 -12.44 -9.61
CA ASN A 72 1.25 -13.29 -10.25
C ASN A 72 2.60 -12.60 -10.45
N ILE A 73 2.73 -11.36 -10.01
CA ILE A 73 3.97 -10.56 -10.14
C ILE A 73 4.53 -10.29 -8.76
N ASP A 74 5.78 -10.64 -8.52
CA ASP A 74 6.43 -10.47 -7.21
C ASP A 74 6.38 -9.04 -6.69
N ARG A 75 6.58 -8.07 -7.56
CA ARG A 75 6.59 -6.65 -7.21
C ARG A 75 5.23 -6.15 -6.68
N THR A 76 4.13 -6.73 -7.14
CA THR A 76 2.78 -6.23 -6.89
C THR A 76 1.89 -7.17 -6.06
N LYS A 77 2.28 -8.42 -5.91
CA LYS A 77 1.41 -9.46 -5.31
C LYS A 77 0.97 -9.17 -3.89
N ASN A 78 1.75 -8.39 -3.13
CA ASN A 78 1.46 -8.09 -1.73
C ASN A 78 0.81 -6.73 -1.51
N ILE A 79 0.56 -5.96 -2.57
CA ILE A 79 -0.10 -4.67 -2.45
C ILE A 79 -1.58 -4.91 -2.14
N PRO A 80 -2.10 -4.36 -1.03
CA PRO A 80 -3.53 -4.50 -0.72
C PRO A 80 -4.40 -3.79 -1.75
N VAL A 81 -5.57 -4.36 -2.00
CA VAL A 81 -6.52 -3.85 -2.98
C VAL A 81 -7.88 -3.66 -2.32
N ILE A 82 -8.49 -2.52 -2.56
CA ILE A 82 -9.89 -2.25 -2.23
C ILE A 82 -10.65 -2.12 -3.54
N PHE A 83 -11.66 -2.96 -3.72
CA PHE A 83 -12.56 -2.86 -4.88
C PHE A 83 -13.65 -1.85 -4.62
N ILE A 84 -13.93 -1.03 -5.60
CA ILE A 84 -15.03 -0.07 -5.57
C ILE A 84 -16.03 -0.54 -6.61
N THR A 85 -17.25 -0.86 -6.18
CA THR A 85 -18.24 -1.47 -7.06
C THR A 85 -19.60 -0.82 -6.94
N GLY A 86 -20.31 -0.74 -8.05
CA GLY A 86 -21.65 -0.15 -8.13
C GLY A 86 -22.77 -1.11 -7.79
N ILE A 87 -22.55 -2.25 -7.21
CA ILE A 87 -23.58 -3.10 -6.64
C ILE A 87 -24.37 -4.01 -7.56
N TYR A 88 -23.98 -4.92 -8.16
CA TYR A 88 -24.85 -5.97 -8.67
C TYR A 88 -24.21 -7.29 -8.28
N ASP A 89 -24.97 -8.17 -7.64
CA ASP A 89 -24.48 -9.45 -7.20
C ASP A 89 -23.31 -9.37 -6.23
N LYS A 90 -23.55 -8.68 -5.14
CA LYS A 90 -22.60 -8.42 -4.06
C LYS A 90 -21.87 -9.68 -3.58
N ASP A 91 -22.59 -10.80 -3.47
CA ASP A 91 -22.04 -12.04 -2.95
C ASP A 91 -21.07 -12.69 -3.93
N GLU A 92 -21.38 -12.69 -5.21
CA GLU A 92 -20.50 -13.23 -6.25
C GLU A 92 -19.22 -12.44 -6.36
N TYR A 93 -19.30 -11.12 -6.39
CA TYR A 93 -18.14 -10.25 -6.46
C TYR A 93 -17.27 -10.34 -5.22
N GLN A 94 -17.87 -10.41 -4.05
CA GLN A 94 -17.13 -10.56 -2.79
C GLN A 94 -16.37 -11.87 -2.75
N THR A 95 -16.99 -12.96 -3.12
CA THR A 95 -16.35 -14.27 -3.19
C THR A 95 -15.17 -14.27 -4.17
N LYS A 96 -15.36 -13.67 -5.33
CA LYS A 96 -14.32 -13.56 -6.35
C LYS A 96 -13.11 -12.77 -5.86
N GLY A 97 -13.37 -11.65 -5.21
CA GLY A 97 -12.31 -10.82 -4.64
C GLY A 97 -11.56 -11.49 -3.49
N TYR A 98 -12.26 -12.18 -2.61
CA TYR A 98 -11.62 -12.93 -1.54
C TYR A 98 -10.70 -14.03 -2.09
N ASN A 99 -11.14 -14.73 -3.12
CA ASN A 99 -10.34 -15.76 -3.78
C ASN A 99 -9.06 -15.18 -4.41
N LEU A 100 -9.09 -13.91 -4.80
CA LEU A 100 -7.93 -13.20 -5.33
C LEU A 100 -7.06 -12.57 -4.24
N GLY A 101 -7.47 -12.67 -2.96
CA GLY A 101 -6.75 -12.06 -1.86
C GLY A 101 -7.00 -10.57 -1.70
N ALA A 102 -8.07 -10.04 -2.28
CA ALA A 102 -8.47 -8.66 -2.07
C ALA A 102 -8.93 -8.47 -0.63
N VAL A 103 -8.57 -7.33 -0.05
CA VAL A 103 -8.79 -7.10 1.38
C VAL A 103 -10.19 -6.59 1.66
N GLU A 104 -10.72 -5.72 0.83
CA GLU A 104 -11.99 -5.05 1.12
C GLU A 104 -12.76 -4.63 -0.12
N TYR A 105 -14.04 -4.30 0.11
CA TYR A 105 -14.95 -3.74 -0.87
C TYR A 105 -15.57 -2.45 -0.35
N ILE A 106 -15.75 -1.49 -1.23
CA ILE A 106 -16.54 -0.29 -0.98
C ILE A 106 -17.59 -0.22 -2.07
N THR A 107 -18.87 -0.06 -1.68
CA THR A 107 -19.96 0.08 -2.63
C THR A 107 -20.23 1.54 -2.96
N LYS A 108 -20.57 1.81 -4.21
CA LYS A 108 -21.02 3.14 -4.63
C LYS A 108 -22.49 3.35 -4.22
N PRO A 109 -22.90 4.56 -3.81
CA PRO A 109 -22.09 5.78 -3.69
C PRO A 109 -21.11 5.74 -2.54
N ILE A 110 -19.94 6.34 -2.73
CA ILE A 110 -18.87 6.31 -1.74
C ILE A 110 -19.13 7.37 -0.68
N HIS A 111 -19.13 6.94 0.59
CA HIS A 111 -19.26 7.86 1.72
C HIS A 111 -17.88 8.23 2.26
N ASP A 112 -17.64 9.52 2.45
CA ASP A 112 -16.35 10.06 2.93
C ASP A 112 -15.86 9.36 4.20
N VAL A 113 -16.73 9.21 5.19
CA VAL A 113 -16.36 8.64 6.49
C VAL A 113 -15.91 7.20 6.33
N LEU A 114 -16.61 6.41 5.53
CA LEU A 114 -16.25 5.01 5.30
C LEU A 114 -14.92 4.89 4.56
N LEU A 115 -14.74 5.67 3.51
CA LEU A 115 -13.51 5.67 2.72
C LEU A 115 -12.32 6.08 3.57
N THR A 116 -12.43 7.20 4.29
CA THR A 116 -11.34 7.71 5.11
C THR A 116 -11.00 6.77 6.27
N SER A 117 -11.99 6.14 6.87
CA SER A 117 -11.76 5.16 7.94
C SER A 117 -10.97 3.95 7.45
N LYS A 118 -11.29 3.45 6.26
CA LYS A 118 -10.58 2.31 5.68
C LYS A 118 -9.14 2.69 5.28
N LEU A 119 -8.97 3.83 4.67
CA LEU A 119 -7.65 4.33 4.28
C LEU A 119 -6.76 4.58 5.51
N LYS A 120 -7.33 5.11 6.57
CA LYS A 120 -6.59 5.41 7.80
C LYS A 120 -5.89 4.17 8.35
N VAL A 121 -6.51 3.02 8.30
CA VAL A 121 -5.91 1.76 8.77
C VAL A 121 -4.61 1.46 8.02
N TYR A 122 -4.63 1.61 6.70
CA TYR A 122 -3.45 1.35 5.87
C TYR A 122 -2.36 2.40 6.06
N ILE A 123 -2.76 3.65 6.16
CA ILE A 123 -1.83 4.77 6.35
C ILE A 123 -1.16 4.67 7.72
N ASP A 124 -1.91 4.40 8.78
CA ASP A 124 -1.36 4.23 10.12
C ASP A 124 -0.38 3.06 10.17
N SER A 125 -0.71 1.96 9.51
CA SER A 125 0.17 0.79 9.43
C SER A 125 1.46 1.11 8.67
N PHE A 126 1.38 1.86 7.60
CA PHE A 126 2.54 2.32 6.83
C PHE A 126 3.46 3.21 7.69
N GLU A 127 2.88 4.19 8.38
CA GLU A 127 3.63 5.11 9.23
C GLU A 127 4.32 4.36 10.37
N LYS A 128 3.63 3.40 10.97
CA LYS A 128 4.20 2.57 12.03
C LYS A 128 5.40 1.77 11.51
N ARG A 129 5.28 1.14 10.35
CA ARG A 129 6.39 0.39 9.75
C ARG A 129 7.59 1.28 9.47
N LYS A 130 7.37 2.51 8.98
CA LYS A 130 8.45 3.46 8.71
C LYS A 130 9.15 3.89 10.00
N LEU A 131 8.42 4.11 11.08
CA LEU A 131 9.00 4.41 12.38
C LEU A 131 9.82 3.24 12.92
N ASP A 132 9.31 2.02 12.81
CA ASP A 132 10.02 0.81 13.23
C ASP A 132 11.31 0.60 12.43
N GLU A 133 11.27 0.78 11.11
CA GLU A 133 12.44 0.71 10.24
C GLU A 133 13.50 1.74 10.62
N ASN A 134 13.09 3.00 10.84
CA ASN A 134 13.99 4.07 11.23
C ASN A 134 14.61 3.79 12.61
N HIS A 135 13.85 3.25 13.53
CA HIS A 135 14.33 2.92 14.87
C HIS A 135 15.37 1.80 14.80
N LEU A 136 15.12 0.76 14.02
CA LEU A 136 16.09 -0.34 13.80
C LEU A 136 17.37 0.16 13.16
N ALA A 137 17.27 1.01 12.13
CA ALA A 137 18.42 1.60 11.46
C ALA A 137 19.27 2.42 12.44
N SER A 138 18.64 3.18 13.33
CA SER A 138 19.33 3.96 14.37
C SER A 138 20.05 3.04 15.35
N LYS A 139 19.43 1.95 15.79
CA LYS A 139 20.04 0.97 16.68
C LYS A 139 21.26 0.31 16.04
N ASP A 140 21.16 -0.07 14.78
CA ASP A 140 22.27 -0.68 14.03
C ASP A 140 23.46 0.28 13.94
N LYS A 141 23.22 1.57 13.68
CA LYS A 141 24.26 2.57 13.63
C LYS A 141 24.96 2.72 15.00
N ILE A 142 24.22 2.71 16.06
CA ILE A 142 24.76 2.81 17.42
C ILE A 142 25.64 1.61 17.71
N LEU A 143 25.18 0.39 17.41
CA LEU A 143 25.92 -0.83 17.62
C LEU A 143 27.24 -0.85 16.81
N MET A 144 27.21 -0.44 15.55
CA MET A 144 28.40 -0.33 14.73
C MET A 144 29.42 0.65 15.31
N HIS A 145 28.96 1.81 15.78
CA HIS A 145 29.80 2.81 16.41
C HIS A 145 30.46 2.27 17.68
N GLN A 146 29.69 1.62 18.56
CA GLN A 146 30.20 1.00 19.78
C GLN A 146 31.24 -0.08 19.47
N SER A 147 31.01 -0.89 18.45
CA SER A 147 31.94 -1.92 18.03
C SER A 147 33.28 -1.34 17.59
N LYS A 148 33.27 -0.24 16.81
CA LYS A 148 34.48 0.46 16.40
C LYS A 148 35.24 1.04 17.59
N MET A 149 34.55 1.68 18.52
CA MET A 149 35.17 2.24 19.73
C MET A 149 35.77 1.15 20.59
N ALA A 150 35.08 0.05 20.77
CA ALA A 150 35.55 -1.07 21.58
C ALA A 150 36.83 -1.71 20.96
N THR A 151 36.90 -1.83 19.63
CA THR A 151 38.07 -2.32 18.92
C THR A 151 39.28 -1.41 19.18
N MET A 152 39.06 -0.10 19.13
CA MET A 152 40.09 0.89 19.41
C MET A 152 40.53 0.90 20.90
N GLY A 153 39.61 0.56 21.79
CA GLY A 153 39.87 0.54 23.24
C GLY A 153 40.37 -0.79 23.77
N GLU A 154 40.65 -1.76 22.93
CA GLU A 154 41.12 -3.11 23.33
C GLU A 154 40.15 -3.87 24.23
N MET A 155 38.84 -3.60 24.08
CA MET A 155 37.78 -4.17 24.90
C MET A 155 37.07 -5.33 24.24
N ILE A 156 37.81 -6.27 23.69
CA ILE A 156 37.27 -7.43 22.95
C ILE A 156 36.31 -8.26 23.79
N GLY A 157 36.59 -8.44 25.08
CA GLY A 157 35.70 -9.15 26.00
C GLY A 157 34.35 -8.49 26.18
N VAL A 158 34.32 -7.13 26.17
CA VAL A 158 33.09 -6.36 26.28
C VAL A 158 32.27 -6.50 25.00
N ILE A 159 32.91 -6.46 23.84
CA ILE A 159 32.26 -6.67 22.56
C ILE A 159 31.59 -8.04 22.53
N ALA A 160 32.31 -9.10 22.90
CA ALA A 160 31.80 -10.46 22.93
C ALA A 160 30.58 -10.57 23.85
N HIS A 161 30.60 -9.90 24.98
CA HIS A 161 29.49 -9.88 25.93
C HIS A 161 28.27 -9.16 25.36
N GLN A 162 28.48 -8.02 24.69
CA GLN A 162 27.40 -7.26 24.06
C GLN A 162 26.77 -8.02 22.89
N LEU A 163 27.54 -8.73 22.10
CA LEU A 163 27.05 -9.50 20.97
C LEU A 163 26.19 -10.70 21.39
N LYS A 164 26.35 -11.19 22.62
CA LYS A 164 25.53 -12.28 23.16
C LYS A 164 24.18 -11.84 23.68
N GLN A 165 23.98 -10.56 23.86
CA GLN A 165 22.72 -9.98 24.25
C GLN A 165 21.90 -9.60 23.03
#